data_ad59f6bb6986ab331c6f2ec61547523e
#
_entry.id   ad59f6bb6986ab331c6f2ec61547523e
#
_cell.length_a   1.000
_cell.length_b   1.000
_cell.length_c   1.000
_cell.angle_alpha   90.00
_cell.angle_beta   90.00
_cell.angle_gamma   90.00
#
_symmetry.space_group_name_H-M   'P 1'
#
loop_
_entity.id
_entity.type
_entity.pdbx_description
1 polymer ?
#
loop_
_entity_poly.entity_id
_entity_poly.type
_entity_poly.pdbx_seq_one_letter_code
_entity_poly.pdbx_strand_id
1 'polypeptide(L)'
;MAQDDSSPGDLIKQSPSVELSANRTSLSFERTRMSADRTLMSIVRTSLSLISFGFTIYEVFHQLREGGVIPQAGHAPRNVGLALILLGVLLLVMGIFSHMRFGKDLNLRRDSLYHKNLLHNPITYRATPTFVIAFLLLVVGILTAMMIIGRILL
;
A
#
# COMPACT_ATOMS: atom_id res chain seq x y z
N MET A 1 -2.76 60.13 0.71
CA MET A 1 -2.66 59.52 -0.59
C MET A 1 -1.61 58.39 -0.44
N ALA A 2 -2.06 57.21 -0.02
CA ALA A 2 -1.20 56.06 0.20
C ALA A 2 -0.91 55.44 -1.18
N GLN A 3 0.35 55.49 -1.60
CA GLN A 3 0.81 54.72 -2.79
C GLN A 3 0.69 53.26 -2.47
N ASP A 4 -0.14 52.59 -3.23
CA ASP A 4 -0.23 51.12 -3.28
C ASP A 4 1.06 50.59 -3.98
N ASP A 5 2.03 50.20 -3.14
CA ASP A 5 3.35 49.74 -3.55
C ASP A 5 3.32 48.18 -3.79
N SER A 6 2.16 47.71 -4.29
CA SER A 6 2.03 46.30 -4.69
C SER A 6 2.80 46.05 -5.98
N SER A 7 3.88 45.27 -5.87
CA SER A 7 4.65 44.81 -7.00
C SER A 7 3.74 44.08 -8.01
N PRO A 8 3.94 44.21 -9.34
CA PRO A 8 3.18 43.51 -10.35
C PRO A 8 3.15 41.98 -10.13
N GLY A 9 4.18 41.43 -9.46
CA GLY A 9 4.25 40.03 -9.06
C GLY A 9 3.22 39.64 -7.98
N ASP A 10 2.84 40.57 -7.09
CA ASP A 10 1.86 40.30 -6.03
C ASP A 10 0.42 40.33 -6.54
N LEU A 11 0.15 41.14 -7.56
CA LEU A 11 -1.15 41.19 -8.23
C LEU A 11 -1.40 39.89 -9.04
N ILE A 12 -0.35 39.30 -9.63
CA ILE A 12 -0.46 38.03 -10.32
C ILE A 12 -0.73 36.88 -9.34
N LYS A 13 -0.11 36.89 -8.15
CA LYS A 13 -0.33 35.91 -7.08
C LYS A 13 -1.75 35.95 -6.52
N GLN A 14 -2.40 37.10 -6.51
CA GLN A 14 -3.76 37.30 -6.01
C GLN A 14 -4.83 37.12 -7.10
N SER A 15 -4.45 36.81 -8.34
CA SER A 15 -5.44 36.64 -9.41
C SER A 15 -6.28 35.37 -9.20
N PRO A 16 -7.61 35.42 -9.30
CA PRO A 16 -8.52 34.27 -9.12
C PRO A 16 -8.18 33.10 -10.04
N SER A 17 -7.57 33.36 -11.19
CA SER A 17 -7.14 32.34 -12.15
C SER A 17 -5.97 31.49 -11.65
N VAL A 18 -5.02 32.07 -10.90
CA VAL A 18 -3.90 31.37 -10.29
C VAL A 18 -4.40 30.50 -9.14
N GLU A 19 -5.28 31.02 -8.30
CA GLU A 19 -5.89 30.28 -7.20
C GLU A 19 -6.71 29.07 -7.71
N LEU A 20 -7.51 29.26 -8.76
CA LEU A 20 -8.26 28.19 -9.39
C LEU A 20 -7.33 27.11 -10.00
N SER A 21 -6.21 27.50 -10.60
CA SER A 21 -5.24 26.55 -11.16
C SER A 21 -4.51 25.78 -10.06
N ALA A 22 -4.16 26.43 -8.94
CA ALA A 22 -3.58 25.79 -7.76
C ALA A 22 -4.55 24.76 -7.14
N ASN A 23 -5.83 25.12 -7.02
CA ASN A 23 -6.87 24.22 -6.52
C ASN A 23 -7.06 23.00 -7.44
N ARG A 24 -7.11 23.20 -8.77
CA ARG A 24 -7.18 22.09 -9.73
C ARG A 24 -6.00 21.14 -9.60
N THR A 25 -4.80 21.68 -9.44
CA THR A 25 -3.58 20.89 -9.25
C THR A 25 -3.64 20.10 -7.93
N SER A 26 -4.07 20.72 -6.84
CA SER A 26 -4.26 20.05 -5.55
C SER A 26 -5.27 18.90 -5.64
N LEU A 27 -6.42 19.13 -6.25
CA LEU A 27 -7.43 18.08 -6.49
C LEU A 27 -6.92 16.94 -7.37
N SER A 28 -6.05 17.24 -8.34
CA SER A 28 -5.45 16.19 -9.17
C SER A 28 -4.51 15.27 -8.36
N PHE A 29 -3.73 15.84 -7.43
CA PHE A 29 -2.90 15.06 -6.50
C PHE A 29 -3.74 14.20 -5.56
N GLU A 30 -4.85 14.71 -5.04
CA GLU A 30 -5.77 13.94 -4.20
C GLU A 30 -6.40 12.76 -4.97
N ARG A 31 -6.85 12.99 -6.20
CA ARG A 31 -7.36 11.90 -7.06
C ARG A 31 -6.33 10.83 -7.32
N THR A 32 -5.09 11.23 -7.60
CA THR A 32 -3.98 10.31 -7.85
C THR A 32 -3.66 9.50 -6.59
N ARG A 33 -3.69 10.12 -5.41
CA ARG A 33 -3.51 9.45 -4.12
C ARG A 33 -4.61 8.43 -3.85
N MET A 34 -5.89 8.83 -4.04
CA MET A 34 -7.02 7.90 -3.87
C MET A 34 -6.94 6.71 -4.83
N SER A 35 -6.44 6.91 -6.05
CA SER A 35 -6.19 5.83 -7.00
C SER A 35 -5.10 4.86 -6.50
N ALA A 36 -4.01 5.38 -5.94
CA ALA A 36 -2.95 4.56 -5.34
C ALA A 36 -3.45 3.76 -4.12
N ASP A 37 -4.28 4.38 -3.26
CA ASP A 37 -4.90 3.70 -2.13
C ASP A 37 -5.83 2.56 -2.59
N ARG A 38 -6.61 2.75 -3.64
CA ARG A 38 -7.45 1.69 -4.23
C ARG A 38 -6.60 0.52 -4.75
N THR A 39 -5.48 0.82 -5.39
CA THR A 39 -4.56 -0.21 -5.87
C THR A 39 -3.98 -1.00 -4.71
N LEU A 40 -3.54 -0.34 -3.64
CA LEU A 40 -3.05 -1.01 -2.43
C LEU A 40 -4.14 -1.89 -1.80
N MET A 41 -5.38 -1.41 -1.69
CA MET A 41 -6.51 -2.19 -1.19
C MET A 41 -6.78 -3.45 -2.03
N SER A 42 -6.64 -3.36 -3.36
CA SER A 42 -6.75 -4.52 -4.25
C SER A 42 -5.65 -5.54 -3.98
N ILE A 43 -4.40 -5.10 -3.82
CA ILE A 43 -3.26 -5.97 -3.48
C ILE A 43 -3.49 -6.63 -2.11
N VAL A 44 -3.91 -5.87 -1.10
CA VAL A 44 -4.22 -6.38 0.24
C VAL A 44 -5.27 -7.49 0.18
N ARG A 45 -6.34 -7.29 -0.57
CA ARG A 45 -7.40 -8.29 -0.74
C ARG A 45 -6.90 -9.57 -1.41
N THR A 46 -6.14 -9.43 -2.49
CA THR A 46 -5.57 -10.58 -3.21
C THR A 46 -4.57 -11.33 -2.33
N SER A 47 -3.69 -10.62 -1.62
CA SER A 47 -2.72 -11.22 -0.72
C SER A 47 -3.38 -11.95 0.43
N LEU A 48 -4.43 -11.35 1.05
CA LEU A 48 -5.20 -12.00 2.09
C LEU A 48 -5.85 -13.30 1.60
N SER A 49 -6.43 -13.29 0.40
CA SER A 49 -7.04 -14.48 -0.19
C SER A 49 -6.01 -15.58 -0.41
N LEU A 50 -4.82 -15.25 -0.93
CA LEU A 50 -3.74 -16.21 -1.16
C LEU A 50 -3.21 -16.80 0.16
N ILE A 51 -2.98 -15.97 1.18
CA ILE A 51 -2.52 -16.43 2.49
C ILE A 51 -3.55 -17.33 3.15
N SER A 52 -4.82 -16.90 3.17
CA SER A 52 -5.93 -17.67 3.78
C SER A 52 -6.14 -18.99 3.07
N PHE A 53 -6.13 -18.99 1.74
CA PHE A 53 -6.32 -20.20 0.95
C PHE A 53 -5.13 -21.16 1.10
N GLY A 54 -3.91 -20.62 1.07
CA GLY A 54 -2.70 -21.42 1.30
C GLY A 54 -2.66 -22.05 2.68
N PHE A 55 -3.05 -21.30 3.72
CA PHE A 55 -3.16 -21.81 5.09
C PHE A 55 -4.24 -22.91 5.19
N THR A 56 -5.40 -22.71 4.59
CA THR A 56 -6.49 -23.70 4.59
C THR A 56 -6.06 -25.01 3.92
N ILE A 57 -5.42 -24.93 2.75
CA ILE A 57 -4.88 -26.13 2.08
C ILE A 57 -3.89 -26.85 3.00
N TYR A 58 -2.92 -26.11 3.56
CA TYR A 58 -1.92 -26.70 4.45
C TYR A 58 -2.57 -27.42 5.63
N GLU A 59 -3.48 -26.74 6.34
CA GLU A 59 -4.09 -27.26 7.57
C GLU A 59 -5.01 -28.44 7.30
N VAL A 60 -5.86 -28.39 6.25
CA VAL A 60 -6.75 -29.48 5.88
C VAL A 60 -5.96 -30.75 5.55
N PHE A 61 -4.92 -30.64 4.74
CA PHE A 61 -4.09 -31.81 4.40
C PHE A 61 -3.25 -32.33 5.58
N HIS A 62 -2.87 -31.44 6.51
CA HIS A 62 -2.21 -31.85 7.74
C HIS A 62 -3.14 -32.69 8.62
N GLN A 63 -4.37 -32.23 8.85
CA GLN A 63 -5.37 -32.95 9.66
C GLN A 63 -5.80 -34.28 9.03
N LEU A 64 -5.98 -34.34 7.71
CA LEU A 64 -6.33 -35.59 7.01
C LEU A 64 -5.21 -36.62 7.09
N ARG A 65 -3.96 -36.19 7.16
CA ARG A 65 -2.80 -37.08 7.34
C ARG A 65 -2.74 -37.62 8.78
N GLU A 66 -2.92 -36.76 9.79
CA GLU A 66 -2.95 -37.18 11.19
C GLU A 66 -4.11 -38.11 11.49
N GLY A 67 -5.26 -37.91 10.85
CA GLY A 67 -6.44 -38.78 10.94
C GLY A 67 -6.33 -40.09 10.19
N GLY A 68 -5.20 -40.38 9.50
CA GLY A 68 -4.98 -41.63 8.78
C GLY A 68 -5.85 -41.83 7.51
N VAL A 69 -6.57 -40.73 7.08
CA VAL A 69 -7.49 -40.79 5.95
C VAL A 69 -6.75 -40.82 4.60
N ILE A 70 -5.54 -40.26 4.56
CA ILE A 70 -4.74 -40.19 3.34
C ILE A 70 -3.39 -40.91 3.58
N PRO A 71 -2.96 -41.78 2.63
CA PRO A 71 -1.63 -42.40 2.70
C PRO A 71 -0.54 -41.33 2.78
N GLN A 72 0.56 -41.62 3.45
CA GLN A 72 1.70 -40.68 3.62
C GLN A 72 2.42 -40.28 2.32
N ALA A 73 1.85 -40.58 1.16
CA ALA A 73 2.40 -40.35 -0.16
C ALA A 73 2.06 -38.94 -0.64
N GLY A 74 2.98 -38.00 -0.48
CA GLY A 74 3.01 -36.76 -1.26
C GLY A 74 3.17 -35.49 -0.41
N HIS A 75 4.33 -34.87 -0.54
CA HIS A 75 4.58 -33.53 -0.02
C HIS A 75 3.92 -32.42 -0.87
N ALA A 76 3.27 -32.78 -1.99
CA ALA A 76 2.73 -31.86 -2.98
C ALA A 76 1.71 -30.85 -2.42
N PRO A 77 0.64 -31.26 -1.69
CA PRO A 77 -0.34 -30.28 -1.19
C PRO A 77 0.25 -29.33 -0.16
N ARG A 78 1.16 -29.82 0.69
CA ARG A 78 1.89 -29.03 1.66
C ARG A 78 2.72 -27.92 0.99
N ASN A 79 3.43 -28.30 -0.07
CA ASN A 79 4.28 -27.35 -0.80
C ASN A 79 3.44 -26.32 -1.56
N VAL A 80 2.28 -26.71 -2.09
CA VAL A 80 1.33 -25.77 -2.73
C VAL A 80 0.78 -24.76 -1.72
N GLY A 81 0.34 -25.21 -0.54
CA GLY A 81 -0.13 -24.33 0.52
C GLY A 81 0.94 -23.31 0.94
N LEU A 82 2.17 -23.78 1.17
CA LEU A 82 3.30 -22.93 1.52
C LEU A 82 3.63 -21.94 0.38
N ALA A 83 3.65 -22.39 -0.87
CA ALA A 83 3.92 -21.54 -2.03
C ALA A 83 2.89 -20.41 -2.16
N LEU A 84 1.60 -20.70 -1.93
CA LEU A 84 0.53 -19.68 -1.95
C LEU A 84 0.70 -18.64 -0.84
N ILE A 85 1.06 -19.06 0.37
CA ILE A 85 1.33 -18.14 1.48
C ILE A 85 2.51 -17.24 1.15
N LEU A 86 3.62 -17.81 0.68
CA LEU A 86 4.81 -17.05 0.30
C LEU A 86 4.51 -16.06 -0.83
N LEU A 87 3.73 -16.46 -1.82
CA LEU A 87 3.29 -15.61 -2.92
C LEU A 87 2.43 -14.44 -2.39
N GLY A 88 1.50 -14.70 -1.48
CA GLY A 88 0.67 -13.67 -0.85
C GLY A 88 1.49 -12.68 -0.04
N VAL A 89 2.47 -13.15 0.75
CA VAL A 89 3.40 -12.28 1.51
C VAL A 89 4.25 -11.44 0.55
N LEU A 90 4.79 -12.05 -0.51
CA LEU A 90 5.60 -11.34 -1.50
C LEU A 90 4.81 -10.24 -2.21
N LEU A 91 3.57 -10.52 -2.63
CA LEU A 91 2.66 -9.52 -3.20
C LEU A 91 2.42 -8.36 -2.25
N LEU A 92 2.24 -8.65 -0.96
CA LEU A 92 2.01 -7.62 0.05
C LEU A 92 3.23 -6.73 0.26
N VAL A 93 4.42 -7.33 0.34
CA VAL A 93 5.69 -6.59 0.44
C VAL A 93 5.86 -5.67 -0.77
N MET A 94 5.64 -6.21 -1.98
CA MET A 94 5.77 -5.44 -3.22
C MET A 94 4.74 -4.30 -3.28
N GLY A 95 3.51 -4.55 -2.84
CA GLY A 95 2.45 -3.54 -2.78
C GLY A 95 2.77 -2.40 -1.81
N ILE A 96 3.22 -2.71 -0.60
CA ILE A 96 3.65 -1.73 0.39
C ILE A 96 4.82 -0.90 -0.14
N PHE A 97 5.83 -1.57 -0.70
CA PHE A 97 7.02 -0.88 -1.24
C PHE A 97 6.67 0.05 -2.41
N SER A 98 5.84 -0.40 -3.34
CA SER A 98 5.35 0.41 -4.45
C SER A 98 4.58 1.64 -3.96
N HIS A 99 3.68 1.45 -2.98
CA HIS A 99 2.90 2.54 -2.39
C HIS A 99 3.79 3.57 -1.67
N MET A 100 4.82 3.12 -0.96
CA MET A 100 5.79 4.01 -0.30
C MET A 100 6.61 4.84 -1.31
N ARG A 101 7.08 4.20 -2.39
CA ARG A 101 7.82 4.90 -3.46
C ARG A 101 6.96 5.95 -4.13
N PHE A 102 5.73 5.59 -4.45
CA PHE A 102 4.77 6.49 -5.08
C PHE A 102 4.45 7.70 -4.18
N GLY A 103 4.24 7.48 -2.87
CA GLY A 103 4.02 8.54 -1.91
C GLY A 103 5.21 9.52 -1.81
N LYS A 104 6.45 9.01 -1.85
CA LYS A 104 7.66 9.85 -1.86
C LYS A 104 7.77 10.70 -3.13
N ASP A 105 7.49 10.11 -4.30
CA ASP A 105 7.56 10.83 -5.58
C ASP A 105 6.50 11.95 -5.66
N LEU A 106 5.28 11.70 -5.16
CA LEU A 106 4.25 12.73 -5.05
C LEU A 106 4.68 13.88 -4.14
N ASN A 107 5.29 13.59 -2.99
CA ASN A 107 5.77 14.62 -2.08
C ASN A 107 6.87 15.48 -2.69
N LEU A 108 7.85 14.87 -3.37
CA LEU A 108 8.93 15.60 -4.04
C LEU A 108 8.39 16.54 -5.15
N ARG A 109 7.44 16.07 -5.95
CA ARG A 109 6.79 16.89 -6.99
C ARG A 109 6.01 18.05 -6.37
N ARG A 110 5.33 17.81 -5.26
CA ARG A 110 4.57 18.82 -4.54
C ARG A 110 5.47 19.86 -3.89
N ASP A 111 6.57 19.44 -3.23
CA ASP A 111 7.55 20.33 -2.63
C ASP A 111 8.18 21.25 -3.69
N SER A 112 8.47 20.72 -4.86
CA SER A 112 8.98 21.51 -5.98
C SER A 112 7.99 22.59 -6.45
N LEU A 113 6.68 22.32 -6.40
CA LEU A 113 5.63 23.29 -6.73
C LEU A 113 5.40 24.30 -5.59
N TYR A 114 5.57 23.89 -4.35
CA TYR A 114 5.50 24.78 -3.18
C TYR A 114 6.65 25.79 -3.17
N HIS A 115 7.89 25.34 -3.42
CA HIS A 115 9.06 26.23 -3.55
C HIS A 115 8.94 27.23 -4.70
N LYS A 116 8.13 26.94 -5.72
CA LYS A 116 7.81 27.87 -6.82
C LYS A 116 6.62 28.81 -6.49
N ASN A 117 6.15 28.85 -5.23
CA ASN A 117 4.99 29.64 -4.80
C ASN A 117 3.68 29.38 -5.54
N LEU A 118 3.52 28.18 -6.12
CA LEU A 118 2.32 27.79 -6.87
C LEU A 118 1.26 27.08 -6.02
N LEU A 119 1.60 26.72 -4.77
CA LEU A 119 0.70 26.04 -3.83
C LEU A 119 0.77 26.72 -2.46
N HIS A 120 -0.39 27.09 -1.88
CA HIS A 120 -0.50 27.87 -0.65
C HIS A 120 -0.74 27.05 0.63
N ASN A 121 -0.91 25.72 0.55
CA ASN A 121 -1.28 24.93 1.71
C ASN A 121 -0.36 23.73 1.96
N PRO A 122 0.42 23.71 3.07
CA PRO A 122 1.21 22.55 3.46
C PRO A 122 0.27 21.51 4.10
N ILE A 123 -0.26 20.58 3.31
CA ILE A 123 -1.01 19.46 3.90
C ILE A 123 -0.01 18.38 4.32
N THR A 124 0.10 18.18 5.63
CA THR A 124 0.92 17.15 6.24
C THR A 124 0.45 15.74 5.80
N TYR A 125 1.39 14.92 5.36
CA TYR A 125 1.13 13.55 4.93
C TYR A 125 0.71 12.71 6.13
N ARG A 126 -0.56 12.45 6.28
CA ARG A 126 -1.09 11.53 7.30
C ARG A 126 -1.06 10.12 6.73
N ALA A 127 -0.46 9.17 7.46
CA ALA A 127 -0.47 7.77 7.07
C ALA A 127 -1.92 7.30 6.83
N THR A 128 -2.17 6.74 5.66
CA THR A 128 -3.51 6.22 5.33
C THR A 128 -3.80 4.98 6.18
N PRO A 129 -5.01 4.80 6.69
CA PRO A 129 -5.40 3.62 7.45
C PRO A 129 -5.15 2.33 6.67
N THR A 130 -5.23 2.38 5.35
CA THR A 130 -4.91 1.27 4.44
C THR A 130 -3.47 0.78 4.60
N PHE A 131 -2.51 1.69 4.80
CA PHE A 131 -1.11 1.33 5.03
C PHE A 131 -0.93 0.56 6.34
N VAL A 132 -1.62 0.98 7.41
CA VAL A 132 -1.56 0.30 8.72
C VAL A 132 -2.13 -1.12 8.61
N ILE A 133 -3.26 -1.27 7.93
CA ILE A 133 -3.90 -2.59 7.70
C ILE A 133 -2.96 -3.50 6.89
N ALA A 134 -2.36 -2.99 5.82
CA ALA A 134 -1.42 -3.74 5.00
C ALA A 134 -0.21 -4.22 5.79
N PHE A 135 0.35 -3.35 6.64
CA PHE A 135 1.49 -3.70 7.50
C PHE A 135 1.13 -4.75 8.55
N LEU A 136 -0.03 -4.62 9.19
CA LEU A 136 -0.51 -5.58 10.17
C LEU A 136 -0.74 -6.96 9.54
N LEU A 137 -1.32 -6.99 8.35
CA LEU A 137 -1.53 -8.20 7.57
C LEU A 137 -0.20 -8.84 7.14
N LEU A 138 0.82 -8.03 6.82
CA LEU A 138 2.17 -8.52 6.52
C LEU A 138 2.77 -9.25 7.71
N VAL A 139 2.66 -8.68 8.91
CA VAL A 139 3.16 -9.32 10.15
C VAL A 139 2.48 -10.67 10.36
N VAL A 140 1.15 -10.73 10.24
CA VAL A 140 0.38 -11.97 10.37
C VAL A 140 0.81 -13.00 9.31
N GLY A 141 0.98 -12.57 8.05
CA GLY A 141 1.43 -13.44 6.96
C GLY A 141 2.83 -14.03 7.19
N ILE A 142 3.76 -13.23 7.71
CA ILE A 142 5.11 -13.69 8.06
C ILE A 142 5.05 -14.69 9.24
N LEU A 143 4.27 -14.41 10.28
CA LEU A 143 4.12 -15.31 11.42
C LEU A 143 3.54 -16.66 11.01
N THR A 144 2.52 -16.69 10.16
CA THR A 144 1.96 -17.92 9.60
C THR A 144 2.98 -18.70 8.76
N ALA A 145 3.73 -18.02 7.92
CA ALA A 145 4.79 -18.64 7.13
C ALA A 145 5.87 -19.26 8.03
N MET A 146 6.34 -18.53 9.03
CA MET A 146 7.34 -19.03 9.98
C MET A 146 6.85 -20.24 10.79
N MET A 147 5.59 -20.20 11.25
CA MET A 147 4.98 -21.32 11.97
C MET A 147 4.96 -22.59 11.13
N ILE A 148 4.57 -22.48 9.87
CA ILE A 148 4.52 -23.62 8.93
C ILE A 148 5.92 -24.14 8.63
N ILE A 149 6.88 -23.26 8.35
CA ILE A 149 8.27 -23.65 8.09
C ILE A 149 8.88 -24.33 9.34
N GLY A 150 8.64 -23.80 10.54
CA GLY A 150 9.09 -24.43 11.77
C GLY A 150 8.54 -25.85 11.97
N ARG A 151 7.27 -26.11 11.65
CA ARG A 151 6.67 -27.45 11.68
C ARG A 151 7.20 -28.39 10.60
N ILE A 152 7.82 -27.87 9.56
CA ILE A 152 8.43 -28.68 8.48
C ILE A 152 9.85 -29.13 8.86
N LEU A 153 10.56 -28.28 9.63
CA LEU A 153 11.96 -28.52 10.02
C LEU A 153 12.12 -29.34 11.29
N LEU A 154 11.11 -29.34 12.16
CA LEU A 154 11.02 -30.17 13.38
C LEU A 154 10.33 -31.50 13.09
#